data_70c8618069bd4fa192589c75d0f55951
#
_entry.id   70c8618069bd4fa192589c75d0f55951
#
_cell.length_a   1.000
_cell.length_b   1.000
_cell.length_c   1.000
_cell.angle_alpha   90.00
_cell.angle_beta   90.00
_cell.angle_gamma   90.00
#
_symmetry.space_group_name_H-M   'P 1'
#
loop_
_entity.id
_entity.type
_entity.pdbx_description
1 polymer ?
#
loop_
_entity_poly.entity_id
_entity_poly.type
_entity_poly.pdbx_seq_one_letter_code
_entity_poly.pdbx_strand_id
1 'polypeptide(L)'
;MLVGIQDEILRLNAKGLLASLLADKTTKRNILWATDAYRALGYSYEQTQEIRPALITGEHSDVIKTRARKEMEQQSERTHRHAEVFTPLHICRRMIAEADALYFGGHDPFMKDGVPADRVSFPRRKKWQHYVDARRLEITCGEAPYLVQRYDVATMESVPLAERQGILDRKLRVVTENAVDETAWMKWALRAYQATYGYEFQGDNLLIARVNLLMTFEEYLRARWRRKPTEREYRSIVWTIVWNLWQMDGIRGTIPCVSAEHEPMELPLFELPEEVETFSLFPAGREEAPPVRIYDWRRQSGLEYRRVNTGGRTMKFDFVIGNPPYNEDFNNSGDNANFAKPIYNLFIDEARKVSDKVTLIHPARFLFNAGSTPKDWNKKMLSDEHFKVLFYEPNSAKVFPNTDVKGGVAITYYDAGKTFEPIGMFTAFEELNSILKKVEPRIEQSLGTIISGRGVYRLSTKALDEHPEIEDIQSKGHKFDVGTGAFQKLEGIVFFKENPLDNHEYVRFLGLMKGKRVWYWARKDFQDPPDSFYTFKVFIPKANGSGALGEVLSTPLIQHTRCFLSRGLDEGRLHGATDGRAAYCTADAYGAYSLGTGVGG
;
A
#
# COMPACT_ATOMS: atom_id res chain seq x y z
N MET A 1 19.09 -0.01 27.08
CA MET A 1 17.84 0.76 26.90
C MET A 1 18.08 1.75 25.77
N LEU A 2 17.24 1.76 24.74
CA LEU A 2 17.27 2.81 23.74
C LEU A 2 16.89 4.14 24.40
N VAL A 3 17.65 5.17 24.12
CA VAL A 3 17.31 6.54 24.47
C VAL A 3 16.06 6.90 23.68
N GLY A 4 15.08 7.53 24.33
CA GLY A 4 13.85 7.95 23.65
C GLY A 4 14.12 8.94 22.52
N ILE A 5 13.26 8.97 21.49
CA ILE A 5 13.41 9.91 20.37
C ILE A 5 13.41 11.36 20.85
N GLN A 6 12.62 11.69 21.88
CA GLN A 6 12.57 13.02 22.49
C GLN A 6 13.93 13.40 23.09
N ASP A 7 14.55 12.50 23.86
CA ASP A 7 15.87 12.73 24.46
C ASP A 7 16.96 12.95 23.38
N GLU A 8 16.85 12.18 22.27
CA GLU A 8 17.78 12.36 21.13
C GLU A 8 17.58 13.72 20.46
N ILE A 9 16.33 14.17 20.26
CA ILE A 9 16.01 15.50 19.72
C ILE A 9 16.57 16.60 20.63
N LEU A 10 16.36 16.50 21.93
CA LEU A 10 16.92 17.47 22.90
C LEU A 10 18.45 17.50 22.87
N ARG A 11 19.09 16.32 22.83
CA ARG A 11 20.54 16.20 22.72
C ARG A 11 21.09 16.82 21.43
N LEU A 12 20.39 16.62 20.31
CA LEU A 12 20.76 17.19 19.01
C LEU A 12 20.54 18.71 18.96
N ASN A 13 19.50 19.20 19.64
CA ASN A 13 19.28 20.64 19.78
C ASN A 13 20.39 21.30 20.58
N ALA A 14 20.80 20.71 21.72
CA ALA A 14 21.91 21.19 22.52
C ALA A 14 23.26 21.22 21.77
N LYS A 15 23.42 20.35 20.75
CA LYS A 15 24.58 20.33 19.86
C LYS A 15 24.47 21.27 18.66
N GLY A 16 23.36 21.98 18.48
CA GLY A 16 23.11 22.84 17.32
C GLY A 16 22.89 22.07 16.00
N LEU A 17 22.59 20.76 16.07
CA LEU A 17 22.38 19.91 14.90
C LEU A 17 20.91 19.79 14.48
N LEU A 18 19.96 20.05 15.40
CA LEU A 18 18.54 19.88 15.15
C LEU A 18 18.05 20.80 14.02
N ALA A 19 18.40 22.07 14.04
CA ALA A 19 18.05 23.03 12.99
C ALA A 19 18.54 22.55 11.61
N SER A 20 19.75 21.98 11.54
CA SER A 20 20.26 21.41 10.29
C SER A 20 19.49 20.18 9.83
N LEU A 21 19.01 19.33 10.75
CA LEU A 21 18.18 18.15 10.42
C LEU A 21 16.77 18.53 9.96
N LEU A 22 16.25 19.66 10.38
CA LEU A 22 14.95 20.19 9.94
C LEU A 22 15.01 20.81 8.55
N ALA A 23 16.20 21.18 8.04
CA ALA A 23 16.33 21.87 6.77
C ALA A 23 15.78 21.07 5.59
N ASP A 24 15.00 21.74 4.73
CA ASP A 24 14.63 21.27 3.40
C ASP A 24 15.49 21.92 2.32
N LYS A 25 16.06 21.11 1.43
CA LYS A 25 17.00 21.57 0.39
C LYS A 25 16.31 22.14 -0.84
N THR A 26 15.03 21.86 -1.01
CA THR A 26 14.23 22.40 -2.10
C THR A 26 13.81 23.83 -1.81
N THR A 27 13.20 24.05 -0.66
CA THR A 27 12.64 25.34 -0.25
C THR A 27 13.67 26.27 0.42
N LYS A 28 14.78 25.71 0.91
CA LYS A 28 15.78 26.37 1.77
C LYS A 28 15.21 26.83 3.15
N ARG A 29 14.06 26.31 3.51
CA ARG A 29 13.37 26.48 4.80
C ARG A 29 13.42 25.19 5.59
N ASN A 30 12.60 25.06 6.63
CA ASN A 30 12.42 23.79 7.32
C ASN A 30 11.36 22.92 6.62
N ILE A 31 11.37 21.63 6.93
CA ILE A 31 10.31 20.69 6.55
C ILE A 31 8.99 21.12 7.20
N LEU A 32 7.88 20.86 6.50
CA LEU A 32 6.53 21.18 6.95
C LEU A 32 5.98 20.05 7.83
N TRP A 33 5.01 20.36 8.68
CA TRP A 33 4.27 19.31 9.40
C TRP A 33 3.63 18.32 8.42
N ALA A 34 2.97 18.82 7.40
CA ALA A 34 2.27 18.07 6.37
C ALA A 34 1.32 17.00 6.94
N THR A 35 0.71 17.29 8.07
CA THR A 35 -0.27 16.46 8.78
C THR A 35 -1.14 17.36 9.64
N ASP A 36 -2.40 17.02 9.81
CA ASP A 36 -3.34 17.74 10.69
C ASP A 36 -3.34 17.22 12.14
N ALA A 37 -2.57 16.15 12.42
CA ALA A 37 -2.52 15.49 13.72
C ALA A 37 -2.12 16.40 14.89
N TYR A 38 -1.46 17.51 14.60
CA TYR A 38 -0.98 18.46 15.61
C TYR A 38 -1.75 19.78 15.62
N ARG A 39 -2.77 19.93 14.76
CA ARG A 39 -3.55 21.18 14.59
C ARG A 39 -4.16 21.69 15.90
N ALA A 40 -4.54 20.79 16.80
CA ALA A 40 -5.09 21.16 18.12
C ALA A 40 -4.11 21.94 19.01
N LEU A 41 -2.79 21.91 18.71
CA LEU A 41 -1.76 22.64 19.44
C LEU A 41 -1.64 24.12 18.97
N GLY A 42 -2.37 24.52 17.93
CA GLY A 42 -2.43 25.89 17.43
C GLY A 42 -1.86 26.08 16.02
N TYR A 43 -1.97 27.31 15.49
CA TYR A 43 -1.63 27.67 14.11
C TYR A 43 -0.22 27.23 13.67
N SER A 44 0.78 27.37 14.55
CA SER A 44 2.17 26.97 14.23
C SER A 44 2.35 25.46 13.97
N TYR A 45 1.33 24.64 14.23
CA TYR A 45 1.30 23.20 14.04
C TYR A 45 0.40 22.75 12.89
N GLU A 46 -0.13 23.69 12.09
CA GLU A 46 -0.90 23.34 10.91
C GLU A 46 -0.03 22.70 9.81
N GLN A 47 -0.64 21.91 8.96
CA GLN A 47 0.05 21.11 7.94
C GLN A 47 0.96 21.91 6.99
N THR A 48 0.65 23.18 6.75
CA THR A 48 1.43 24.08 5.88
C THR A 48 2.55 24.80 6.61
N GLN A 49 2.63 24.67 7.94
CA GLN A 49 3.63 25.33 8.77
C GLN A 49 4.91 24.53 8.89
N GLU A 50 6.03 25.23 9.09
CA GLU A 50 7.35 24.65 9.27
C GLU A 50 7.52 24.06 10.67
N ILE A 51 8.17 22.91 10.76
CA ILE A 51 8.65 22.39 12.04
C ILE A 51 9.87 23.21 12.48
N ARG A 52 9.76 23.89 13.61
CA ARG A 52 10.85 24.68 14.20
C ARG A 52 11.33 24.08 15.51
N PRO A 53 12.63 24.21 15.86
CA PRO A 53 13.14 23.66 17.12
C PRO A 53 12.30 24.04 18.35
N ALA A 54 11.87 25.29 18.45
CA ALA A 54 11.06 25.78 19.57
C ALA A 54 9.70 25.07 19.74
N LEU A 55 9.16 24.48 18.66
CA LEU A 55 7.87 23.77 18.68
C LEU A 55 8.00 22.30 19.12
N ILE A 56 9.23 21.79 19.27
CA ILE A 56 9.51 20.38 19.57
C ILE A 56 10.57 20.20 20.65
N THR A 57 10.91 21.28 21.38
CA THR A 57 11.87 21.26 22.49
C THR A 57 11.34 22.09 23.68
N GLY A 58 12.02 22.05 24.82
CA GLY A 58 11.57 22.73 26.03
C GLY A 58 10.24 22.15 26.54
N GLU A 59 9.25 22.99 26.74
CA GLU A 59 7.90 22.59 27.18
C GLU A 59 7.16 21.73 26.15
N HIS A 60 7.60 21.76 24.90
CA HIS A 60 7.02 21.01 23.77
C HIS A 60 7.83 19.76 23.42
N SER A 61 8.72 19.29 24.29
CA SER A 61 9.64 18.17 24.01
C SER A 61 8.92 16.82 23.80
N ASP A 62 7.68 16.67 24.21
CA ASP A 62 6.87 15.45 24.05
C ASP A 62 5.97 15.45 22.80
N VAL A 63 5.99 16.52 21.99
CA VAL A 63 5.17 16.63 20.78
C VAL A 63 5.55 15.56 19.75
N ILE A 64 6.83 15.37 19.48
CA ILE A 64 7.29 14.33 18.54
C ILE A 64 7.38 12.99 19.27
N LYS A 65 6.55 12.05 18.84
CA LYS A 65 6.52 10.67 19.37
C LYS A 65 6.69 9.67 18.23
N THR A 66 7.44 8.60 18.49
CA THR A 66 7.44 7.45 17.58
C THR A 66 6.06 6.82 17.50
N ARG A 67 5.76 6.13 16.39
CA ARG A 67 4.44 5.53 16.19
C ARG A 67 3.99 4.66 17.37
N ALA A 68 4.85 3.78 17.84
CA ALA A 68 4.48 2.88 18.93
C ALA A 68 4.23 3.57 20.28
N ARG A 69 4.67 4.83 20.42
CA ARG A 69 4.38 5.66 21.61
C ARG A 69 3.18 6.58 21.44
N LYS A 70 2.61 6.69 20.23
CA LYS A 70 1.35 7.40 20.00
C LYS A 70 0.21 6.58 20.61
N GLU A 71 -0.78 7.23 21.19
CA GLU A 71 -1.95 6.56 21.73
C GLU A 71 -2.69 5.77 20.63
N MET A 72 -3.35 4.66 21.01
CA MET A 72 -4.07 3.82 20.05
C MET A 72 -5.07 4.59 19.18
N GLU A 73 -5.70 5.61 19.76
CA GLU A 73 -6.65 6.48 19.05
C GLU A 73 -5.94 7.30 17.97
N GLN A 74 -4.79 7.91 18.29
CA GLN A 74 -3.96 8.63 17.34
C GLN A 74 -3.42 7.73 16.23
N GLN A 75 -3.01 6.50 16.56
CA GLN A 75 -2.57 5.53 15.56
C GLN A 75 -3.69 5.13 14.62
N SER A 76 -4.89 4.89 15.14
CA SER A 76 -6.07 4.54 14.35
C SER A 76 -6.47 5.69 13.43
N GLU A 77 -6.52 6.91 13.93
CA GLU A 77 -6.84 8.11 13.15
C GLU A 77 -5.85 8.32 12.01
N ARG A 78 -4.54 8.24 12.28
CA ARG A 78 -3.50 8.37 11.25
C ARG A 78 -3.54 7.25 10.21
N THR A 79 -3.84 6.03 10.62
CA THR A 79 -4.03 4.91 9.68
C THR A 79 -5.25 5.14 8.79
N HIS A 80 -6.35 5.65 9.33
CA HIS A 80 -7.57 5.89 8.57
C HIS A 80 -7.51 7.15 7.72
N ARG A 81 -6.96 8.27 8.24
CA ARG A 81 -6.93 9.56 7.55
C ARG A 81 -5.72 9.76 6.64
N HIS A 82 -4.55 9.23 7.03
CA HIS A 82 -3.28 9.47 6.32
C HIS A 82 -2.69 8.21 5.70
N ALA A 83 -3.45 7.10 5.66
CA ALA A 83 -3.00 5.80 5.14
C ALA A 83 -1.64 5.34 5.70
N GLU A 84 -1.29 5.77 6.92
CA GLU A 84 -0.02 5.53 7.58
C GLU A 84 0.03 4.10 8.11
N VAL A 85 0.50 3.15 7.32
CA VAL A 85 0.68 1.75 7.69
C VAL A 85 2.18 1.44 7.79
N PHE A 86 2.68 1.31 9.04
CA PHE A 86 4.08 0.95 9.24
C PHE A 86 4.33 -0.54 9.07
N THR A 87 5.43 -0.84 8.41
CA THR A 87 5.79 -2.22 8.10
C THR A 87 6.49 -2.87 9.29
N PRO A 88 5.97 -3.99 9.82
CA PRO A 88 6.63 -4.73 10.88
C PRO A 88 8.05 -5.17 10.49
N LEU A 89 8.92 -5.25 11.48
CA LEU A 89 10.35 -5.52 11.28
C LEU A 89 10.62 -6.82 10.49
N HIS A 90 9.87 -7.88 10.75
CA HIS A 90 10.03 -9.16 10.04
C HIS A 90 9.71 -9.07 8.54
N ILE A 91 8.76 -8.22 8.15
CA ILE A 91 8.43 -7.96 6.74
C ILE A 91 9.52 -7.11 6.09
N CYS A 92 10.00 -6.04 6.77
CA CYS A 92 11.14 -5.25 6.28
C CYS A 92 12.35 -6.15 6.02
N ARG A 93 12.70 -7.01 6.98
CA ARG A 93 13.80 -7.97 6.87
C ARG A 93 13.63 -8.92 5.70
N ARG A 94 12.43 -9.48 5.52
CA ARG A 94 12.10 -10.34 4.39
C ARG A 94 12.32 -9.63 3.05
N MET A 95 11.73 -8.44 2.88
CA MET A 95 11.83 -7.70 1.62
C MET A 95 13.28 -7.30 1.30
N ILE A 96 14.07 -6.90 2.30
CA ILE A 96 15.48 -6.57 2.13
C ILE A 96 16.29 -7.83 1.77
N ALA A 97 16.03 -8.96 2.44
CA ALA A 97 16.71 -10.22 2.17
C ALA A 97 16.43 -10.72 0.74
N GLU A 98 15.17 -10.65 0.28
CA GLU A 98 14.80 -11.00 -1.09
C GLU A 98 15.48 -10.07 -2.12
N ALA A 99 15.54 -8.76 -1.84
CA ALA A 99 16.24 -7.80 -2.68
C ALA A 99 17.73 -8.10 -2.79
N ASP A 100 18.38 -8.42 -1.67
CA ASP A 100 19.79 -8.78 -1.65
C ASP A 100 20.04 -10.15 -2.28
N ALA A 101 19.16 -11.14 -2.07
CA ALA A 101 19.26 -12.43 -2.76
C ALA A 101 19.24 -12.25 -4.29
N LEU A 102 18.38 -11.36 -4.79
CA LEU A 102 18.35 -11.02 -6.23
C LEU A 102 19.64 -10.32 -6.69
N TYR A 103 20.22 -9.46 -5.85
CA TYR A 103 21.53 -8.84 -6.12
C TYR A 103 22.67 -9.84 -6.12
N PHE A 104 22.69 -10.80 -5.19
CA PHE A 104 23.76 -11.78 -5.01
C PHE A 104 23.60 -13.05 -5.87
N GLY A 105 22.50 -13.22 -6.58
CA GLY A 105 22.29 -14.33 -7.53
C GLY A 105 21.59 -15.53 -6.91
N GLY A 106 20.72 -15.30 -5.92
CA GLY A 106 19.78 -16.31 -5.40
C GLY A 106 19.88 -16.62 -3.90
N HIS A 107 20.82 -16.01 -3.18
CA HIS A 107 20.95 -16.18 -1.73
C HIS A 107 21.22 -14.85 -1.02
N ASP A 108 20.79 -14.72 0.22
CA ASP A 108 21.11 -13.57 1.09
C ASP A 108 22.40 -13.87 1.86
N PRO A 109 23.54 -13.18 1.58
CA PRO A 109 24.80 -13.45 2.24
C PRO A 109 24.89 -12.89 3.67
N PHE A 110 23.87 -12.13 4.12
CA PHE A 110 23.82 -11.55 5.46
C PHE A 110 23.28 -12.52 6.50
N MET A 111 22.57 -13.57 6.04
CA MET A 111 21.93 -14.55 6.89
C MET A 111 22.43 -15.97 6.54
N LYS A 112 22.59 -16.79 7.57
CA LYS A 112 22.90 -18.21 7.44
C LYS A 112 22.03 -18.98 8.44
N ASP A 113 21.24 -19.93 7.96
CA ASP A 113 20.36 -20.76 8.79
C ASP A 113 19.44 -19.96 9.75
N GLY A 114 18.93 -18.81 9.28
CA GLY A 114 18.03 -17.94 10.04
C GLY A 114 18.70 -17.00 11.03
N VAL A 115 20.03 -17.04 11.16
CA VAL A 115 20.83 -16.14 12.03
C VAL A 115 21.75 -15.24 11.19
N PRO A 116 22.19 -14.07 11.71
CA PRO A 116 23.17 -13.25 11.03
C PRO A 116 24.45 -14.06 10.75
N ALA A 117 24.92 -14.05 9.52
CA ALA A 117 26.17 -14.71 9.14
C ALA A 117 27.36 -14.07 9.88
N ASP A 118 28.40 -14.82 10.24
CA ASP A 118 29.60 -14.29 10.93
C ASP A 118 30.28 -13.20 10.10
N ARG A 119 30.35 -13.38 8.79
CA ARG A 119 30.91 -12.43 7.84
C ARG A 119 30.15 -12.48 6.51
N VAL A 120 29.94 -11.30 5.90
CA VAL A 120 29.30 -11.18 4.59
C VAL A 120 30.29 -11.58 3.50
N SER A 121 29.96 -12.62 2.74
CA SER A 121 30.78 -13.11 1.63
C SER A 121 30.32 -12.53 0.29
N PHE A 122 31.28 -12.08 -0.52
CA PHE A 122 31.02 -11.55 -1.86
C PHE A 122 31.49 -12.54 -2.93
N PRO A 123 30.70 -12.77 -4.00
CA PRO A 123 31.16 -13.53 -5.15
C PRO A 123 32.44 -12.95 -5.75
N ARG A 124 33.37 -13.80 -6.24
CA ARG A 124 34.71 -13.39 -6.73
C ARG A 124 34.73 -12.19 -7.69
N ARG A 125 33.65 -11.99 -8.46
CA ARG A 125 33.51 -10.87 -9.42
C ARG A 125 32.81 -9.63 -8.88
N LYS A 126 32.31 -9.66 -7.64
CA LYS A 126 31.58 -8.53 -7.02
C LYS A 126 32.40 -7.93 -5.89
N LYS A 127 32.81 -6.68 -6.07
CA LYS A 127 33.52 -5.94 -5.03
C LYS A 127 32.49 -5.41 -4.01
N TRP A 128 32.80 -5.50 -2.71
CA TRP A 128 31.95 -4.99 -1.64
C TRP A 128 31.63 -3.49 -1.80
N GLN A 129 32.58 -2.72 -2.39
CA GLN A 129 32.39 -1.30 -2.68
C GLN A 129 31.18 -1.04 -3.60
N HIS A 130 30.93 -1.91 -4.58
CA HIS A 130 29.77 -1.77 -5.47
C HIS A 130 28.45 -1.95 -4.72
N TYR A 131 28.41 -2.86 -3.75
CA TYR A 131 27.24 -3.04 -2.89
C TYR A 131 26.97 -1.80 -2.03
N VAL A 132 28.01 -1.25 -1.39
CA VAL A 132 27.91 -0.04 -0.57
C VAL A 132 27.50 1.17 -1.42
N ASP A 133 28.03 1.29 -2.63
CA ASP A 133 27.76 2.38 -3.57
C ASP A 133 26.43 2.22 -4.33
N ALA A 134 25.74 1.08 -4.25
CA ALA A 134 24.45 0.89 -4.88
C ALA A 134 23.41 1.86 -4.30
N ARG A 135 22.80 2.68 -5.19
CA ARG A 135 21.77 3.67 -4.83
C ARG A 135 20.47 2.97 -4.51
N ARG A 136 20.06 3.00 -3.26
CA ARG A 136 18.82 2.38 -2.79
C ARG A 136 17.87 3.43 -2.24
N LEU A 137 16.62 3.39 -2.67
CA LEU A 137 15.57 4.33 -2.28
C LEU A 137 14.46 3.60 -1.52
N GLU A 138 14.15 4.07 -0.31
CA GLU A 138 12.91 3.75 0.38
C GLU A 138 11.84 4.80 0.05
N ILE A 139 10.72 4.38 -0.52
CA ILE A 139 9.60 5.28 -0.78
C ILE A 139 8.67 5.34 0.43
N THR A 140 8.10 6.52 0.72
CA THR A 140 7.19 6.74 1.86
C THR A 140 7.77 6.13 3.14
N CYS A 141 8.97 6.61 3.50
CA CYS A 141 9.84 5.87 4.41
C CYS A 141 9.39 5.90 5.89
N GLY A 142 8.41 6.72 6.28
CA GLY A 142 7.99 6.83 7.67
C GLY A 142 9.19 7.13 8.59
N GLU A 143 9.41 6.29 9.60
CA GLU A 143 10.56 6.32 10.51
C GLU A 143 11.82 5.62 9.94
N ALA A 144 11.82 5.25 8.65
CA ALA A 144 12.85 4.57 7.85
C ALA A 144 13.19 3.12 8.28
N PRO A 145 12.20 2.23 8.51
CA PRO A 145 12.45 0.86 8.99
C PRO A 145 13.15 -0.04 7.96
N TYR A 146 13.08 0.28 6.67
CA TYR A 146 13.85 -0.42 5.64
C TYR A 146 15.29 0.07 5.56
N LEU A 147 15.56 1.34 5.91
CA LEU A 147 16.93 1.89 5.89
C LEU A 147 17.72 1.51 7.13
N VAL A 148 17.14 1.69 8.34
CA VAL A 148 17.80 1.44 9.62
C VAL A 148 16.87 0.79 10.63
N GLN A 149 17.36 -0.19 11.38
CA GLN A 149 16.58 -0.99 12.31
C GLN A 149 17.08 -0.83 13.75
N ARG A 150 16.98 0.39 14.31
CA ARG A 150 17.35 0.65 15.70
C ARG A 150 16.38 0.02 16.70
N TYR A 151 15.13 -0.07 16.32
CA TYR A 151 14.02 -0.65 17.08
C TYR A 151 12.95 -1.19 16.12
N ASP A 152 12.09 -2.05 16.63
CA ASP A 152 10.87 -2.44 15.93
C ASP A 152 9.85 -1.29 16.04
N VAL A 153 9.39 -0.77 14.92
CA VAL A 153 8.45 0.37 14.87
C VAL A 153 7.07 0.03 15.43
N ALA A 154 6.75 -1.25 15.59
CA ALA A 154 5.49 -1.72 16.16
C ALA A 154 5.56 -1.90 17.68
N THR A 155 6.69 -2.38 18.22
CA THR A 155 6.82 -2.75 19.64
C THR A 155 7.76 -1.84 20.43
N MET A 156 8.58 -1.02 19.77
CA MET A 156 9.68 -0.24 20.36
C MET A 156 10.79 -1.09 21.00
N GLU A 157 10.80 -2.39 20.76
CA GLU A 157 11.90 -3.24 21.19
C GLU A 157 13.19 -2.85 20.46
N SER A 158 14.25 -2.66 21.21
CA SER A 158 15.53 -2.28 20.63
C SER A 158 16.16 -3.46 19.90
N VAL A 159 16.70 -3.20 18.72
CA VAL A 159 17.41 -4.19 17.92
C VAL A 159 18.92 -4.04 18.16
N PRO A 160 19.61 -5.07 18.69
CA PRO A 160 21.06 -5.07 18.85
C PRO A 160 21.77 -4.76 17.53
N LEU A 161 22.87 -4.01 17.57
CA LEU A 161 23.57 -3.55 16.37
C LEU A 161 23.94 -4.71 15.42
N ALA A 162 24.36 -5.84 15.97
CA ALA A 162 24.74 -7.04 15.21
C ALA A 162 23.56 -7.72 14.48
N GLU A 163 22.32 -7.49 14.94
CA GLU A 163 21.11 -8.10 14.40
C GLU A 163 20.36 -7.21 13.41
N ARG A 164 20.81 -5.96 13.25
CA ARG A 164 20.18 -5.01 12.33
C ARG A 164 20.35 -5.41 10.88
N GLN A 165 19.28 -5.37 10.12
CA GLN A 165 19.22 -5.81 8.74
C GLN A 165 18.73 -4.69 7.78
N GLY A 166 18.62 -3.44 8.25
CA GLY A 166 18.29 -2.31 7.40
C GLY A 166 19.29 -2.13 6.26
N ILE A 167 18.86 -1.51 5.18
CA ILE A 167 19.72 -1.28 3.99
C ILE A 167 21.01 -0.58 4.35
N LEU A 168 20.93 0.49 5.15
CA LEU A 168 22.11 1.23 5.60
C LEU A 168 22.88 0.43 6.65
N ASP A 169 22.20 -0.28 7.56
CA ASP A 169 22.86 -1.18 8.52
C ASP A 169 23.70 -2.24 7.81
N ARG A 170 23.16 -2.90 6.77
CA ARG A 170 23.88 -3.88 5.94
C ARG A 170 25.10 -3.25 5.27
N LYS A 171 24.96 -2.04 4.69
CA LYS A 171 26.09 -1.32 4.09
C LYS A 171 27.15 -0.98 5.11
N LEU A 172 26.78 -0.44 6.28
CA LEU A 172 27.72 -0.11 7.34
C LEU A 172 28.41 -1.35 7.92
N ARG A 173 27.68 -2.47 8.03
CA ARG A 173 28.26 -3.76 8.40
C ARG A 173 29.32 -4.19 7.38
N VAL A 174 29.02 -4.14 6.08
CA VAL A 174 29.98 -4.45 5.02
C VAL A 174 31.23 -3.55 5.09
N VAL A 175 31.03 -2.25 5.32
CA VAL A 175 32.15 -1.31 5.53
C VAL A 175 32.95 -1.70 6.75
N THR A 176 32.32 -2.03 7.86
CA THR A 176 32.96 -2.41 9.13
C THR A 176 33.78 -3.70 9.01
N GLU A 177 33.31 -4.66 8.21
CA GLU A 177 34.00 -5.94 7.98
C GLU A 177 35.18 -5.84 7.00
N ASN A 178 35.23 -4.81 6.15
CA ASN A 178 36.19 -4.74 5.04
C ASN A 178 37.11 -3.51 5.05
N ALA A 179 36.80 -2.45 5.79
CA ALA A 179 37.68 -1.28 5.89
C ALA A 179 38.94 -1.60 6.73
N VAL A 180 40.10 -1.28 6.16
CA VAL A 180 41.41 -1.62 6.76
C VAL A 180 41.78 -0.70 7.93
N ASP A 181 41.31 0.54 7.91
CA ASP A 181 41.60 1.55 8.93
C ASP A 181 40.40 2.51 9.09
N GLU A 182 40.51 3.43 10.04
CA GLU A 182 39.45 4.39 10.36
C GLU A 182 39.18 5.38 9.22
N THR A 183 40.20 5.82 8.51
CA THR A 183 40.09 6.75 7.38
C THR A 183 39.30 6.09 6.23
N ALA A 184 39.65 4.85 5.90
CA ALA A 184 38.93 4.05 4.92
C ALA A 184 37.47 3.78 5.36
N TRP A 185 37.27 3.48 6.65
CA TRP A 185 35.94 3.29 7.22
C TRP A 185 35.08 4.55 7.08
N MET A 186 35.59 5.70 7.51
CA MET A 186 34.88 6.98 7.41
C MET A 186 34.50 7.33 5.96
N LYS A 187 35.44 7.13 5.02
CA LYS A 187 35.21 7.34 3.60
C LYS A 187 34.05 6.49 3.09
N TRP A 188 34.05 5.19 3.39
CA TRP A 188 33.03 4.28 2.89
C TRP A 188 31.73 4.33 3.68
N ALA A 189 31.76 4.67 4.96
CA ALA A 189 30.55 4.98 5.74
C ALA A 189 29.83 6.19 5.14
N LEU A 190 30.55 7.30 4.87
CA LEU A 190 29.96 8.45 4.19
C LEU A 190 29.38 8.05 2.82
N ARG A 191 30.09 7.19 2.07
CA ARG A 191 29.58 6.69 0.77
C ARG A 191 28.32 5.84 0.93
N ALA A 192 28.20 5.04 1.98
CA ALA A 192 26.99 4.29 2.30
C ALA A 192 25.78 5.23 2.49
N TYR A 193 25.97 6.34 3.24
CA TYR A 193 24.94 7.38 3.40
C TYR A 193 24.60 8.04 2.07
N GLN A 194 25.59 8.43 1.27
CA GLN A 194 25.41 9.05 -0.05
C GLN A 194 24.69 8.17 -1.07
N ALA A 195 24.66 6.86 -0.84
CA ALA A 195 23.98 5.88 -1.68
C ALA A 195 22.68 5.31 -1.06
N THR A 196 22.19 5.92 0.02
CA THR A 196 20.97 5.52 0.70
C THR A 196 20.01 6.71 0.73
N TYR A 197 18.81 6.52 0.20
CA TYR A 197 17.83 7.57 -0.04
C TYR A 197 16.47 7.18 0.54
N GLY A 198 15.66 8.19 0.89
CA GLY A 198 14.29 8.02 1.29
C GLY A 198 13.47 9.29 1.09
N TYR A 199 12.16 9.15 0.93
CA TYR A 199 11.27 10.29 1.01
C TYR A 199 10.05 9.99 1.86
N GLU A 200 9.54 11.03 2.48
CA GLU A 200 8.36 10.97 3.34
C GLU A 200 7.49 12.21 3.11
N PHE A 201 6.19 12.03 3.25
CA PHE A 201 5.23 13.12 3.13
C PHE A 201 5.16 13.94 4.44
N GLN A 202 5.05 13.23 5.58
CA GLN A 202 4.83 13.83 6.89
C GLN A 202 6.16 14.25 7.53
N GLY A 203 6.21 15.50 8.00
CA GLY A 203 7.46 16.06 8.53
C GLY A 203 7.92 15.46 9.85
N ASP A 204 7.01 15.06 10.74
CA ASP A 204 7.35 14.42 12.01
C ASP A 204 8.02 13.04 11.79
N ASN A 205 7.48 12.23 10.90
CA ASN A 205 8.07 10.94 10.53
C ASN A 205 9.43 11.14 9.85
N LEU A 206 9.54 12.10 8.93
CA LEU A 206 10.81 12.43 8.27
C LEU A 206 11.89 12.87 9.25
N LEU A 207 11.54 13.69 10.25
CA LEU A 207 12.48 14.07 11.31
C LEU A 207 12.96 12.86 12.09
N ILE A 208 12.05 11.97 12.51
CA ILE A 208 12.39 10.73 13.21
C ILE A 208 13.34 9.87 12.35
N ALA A 209 13.03 9.70 11.06
CA ALA A 209 13.88 8.97 10.11
C ALA A 209 15.31 9.56 10.06
N ARG A 210 15.41 10.90 9.92
CA ARG A 210 16.72 11.59 9.89
C ARG A 210 17.50 11.43 11.19
N VAL A 211 16.82 11.48 12.34
CA VAL A 211 17.44 11.22 13.65
C VAL A 211 17.91 9.77 13.73
N ASN A 212 17.07 8.80 13.32
CA ASN A 212 17.44 7.38 13.32
C ASN A 212 18.69 7.10 12.49
N LEU A 213 18.81 7.68 11.30
CA LEU A 213 20.01 7.54 10.48
C LEU A 213 21.24 8.15 11.18
N LEU A 214 21.12 9.36 11.77
CA LEU A 214 22.24 10.01 12.44
C LEU A 214 22.71 9.21 13.66
N MET A 215 21.79 8.68 14.46
CA MET A 215 22.13 7.84 15.62
C MET A 215 22.77 6.52 15.18
N THR A 216 22.32 5.94 14.09
CA THR A 216 22.93 4.73 13.51
C THR A 216 24.42 4.97 13.18
N PHE A 217 24.77 6.13 12.62
CA PHE A 217 26.17 6.50 12.39
C PHE A 217 26.98 6.52 13.69
N GLU A 218 26.46 7.20 14.72
CA GLU A 218 27.14 7.30 16.01
C GLU A 218 27.33 5.92 16.65
N GLU A 219 26.32 5.05 16.57
CA GLU A 219 26.36 3.70 17.14
C GLU A 219 27.39 2.81 16.44
N TYR A 220 27.45 2.79 15.09
CA TYR A 220 28.46 2.02 14.34
C TYR A 220 29.87 2.55 14.55
N LEU A 221 30.05 3.87 14.55
CA LEU A 221 31.37 4.47 14.82
C LEU A 221 31.89 4.11 16.25
N ARG A 222 31.01 4.25 17.24
CA ARG A 222 31.33 3.93 18.64
C ARG A 222 31.63 2.44 18.80
N ALA A 223 30.85 1.58 18.17
CA ALA A 223 31.06 0.14 18.25
C ALA A 223 32.43 -0.27 17.66
N ARG A 224 32.81 0.30 16.52
CA ARG A 224 34.02 -0.07 15.79
C ARG A 224 35.27 0.62 16.33
N TRP A 225 35.20 1.93 16.60
CA TRP A 225 36.37 2.77 16.89
C TRP A 225 36.40 3.31 18.32
N ARG A 226 35.44 2.95 19.16
CA ARG A 226 35.36 3.29 20.59
C ARG A 226 35.39 4.81 20.87
N ARG A 227 35.01 5.64 19.93
CA ARG A 227 34.93 7.10 20.05
C ARG A 227 33.58 7.66 19.59
N LYS A 228 33.35 8.91 19.94
CA LYS A 228 32.18 9.69 19.41
C LYS A 228 32.60 10.37 18.10
N PRO A 229 31.62 10.71 17.23
CA PRO A 229 31.89 11.53 16.07
C PRO A 229 32.41 12.91 16.44
N THR A 230 33.34 13.43 15.63
CA THR A 230 33.75 14.83 15.67
C THR A 230 32.67 15.74 15.12
N GLU A 231 32.73 17.04 15.39
CA GLU A 231 31.77 18.02 14.86
C GLU A 231 31.76 18.02 13.32
N ARG A 232 32.92 17.91 12.67
CA ARG A 232 33.03 17.83 11.22
C ARG A 232 32.35 16.58 10.65
N GLU A 233 32.49 15.44 11.29
CA GLU A 233 31.86 14.19 10.90
C GLU A 233 30.32 14.30 11.05
N TYR A 234 29.83 14.82 12.17
CA TYR A 234 28.41 15.09 12.36
C TYR A 234 27.85 15.98 11.26
N ARG A 235 28.50 17.10 10.98
CA ARG A 235 28.06 18.05 9.93
C ARG A 235 28.02 17.38 8.55
N SER A 236 29.02 16.57 8.22
CA SER A 236 29.09 15.86 6.94
C SER A 236 27.97 14.84 6.78
N ILE A 237 27.68 14.06 7.83
CA ILE A 237 26.60 13.06 7.82
C ILE A 237 25.23 13.74 7.80
N VAL A 238 25.01 14.76 8.63
CA VAL A 238 23.76 15.55 8.62
C VAL A 238 23.50 16.17 7.24
N TRP A 239 24.53 16.77 6.63
CA TRP A 239 24.42 17.33 5.28
C TRP A 239 23.98 16.27 4.26
N THR A 240 24.54 15.06 4.36
CA THR A 240 24.17 13.96 3.48
C THR A 240 22.74 13.49 3.75
N ILE A 241 22.35 13.33 5.02
CA ILE A 241 21.00 12.89 5.42
C ILE A 241 19.94 13.85 4.87
N VAL A 242 20.09 15.16 5.04
CA VAL A 242 19.06 16.12 4.62
C VAL A 242 18.93 16.26 3.09
N TRP A 243 19.96 15.88 2.32
CA TRP A 243 19.87 15.76 0.88
C TRP A 243 19.24 14.44 0.42
N ASN A 244 19.40 13.38 1.19
CA ASN A 244 19.01 12.03 0.81
C ASN A 244 17.67 11.58 1.41
N LEU A 245 17.25 12.19 2.54
CA LEU A 245 15.92 12.00 3.11
C LEU A 245 15.17 13.33 2.97
N TRP A 246 14.26 13.41 2.00
CA TRP A 246 13.57 14.65 1.66
C TRP A 246 12.06 14.53 1.85
N GLN A 247 11.40 15.68 2.03
CA GLN A 247 9.95 15.76 2.11
C GLN A 247 9.35 15.85 0.71
N MET A 248 8.35 15.01 0.39
CA MET A 248 7.78 14.95 -0.96
C MET A 248 6.39 14.31 -0.99
N ASP A 249 5.50 14.87 -1.81
CA ASP A 249 4.36 14.14 -2.38
C ASP A 249 4.89 13.14 -3.42
N GLY A 250 4.85 11.86 -3.09
CA GLY A 250 5.46 10.80 -3.90
C GLY A 250 4.80 10.58 -5.27
N ILE A 251 3.56 11.02 -5.46
CA ILE A 251 2.85 10.95 -6.75
C ILE A 251 3.18 12.16 -7.62
N ARG A 252 3.18 13.34 -7.01
CA ARG A 252 3.42 14.61 -7.74
C ARG A 252 4.89 14.93 -7.90
N GLY A 253 5.77 14.42 -7.03
CA GLY A 253 7.19 14.76 -7.03
C GLY A 253 7.46 16.21 -6.60
N THR A 254 6.58 16.78 -5.77
CA THR A 254 6.62 18.18 -5.32
C THR A 254 6.64 18.25 -3.80
N ILE A 255 6.88 19.44 -3.26
CA ILE A 255 6.70 19.73 -1.83
C ILE A 255 5.23 19.51 -1.47
N PRO A 256 4.92 18.80 -0.35
CA PRO A 256 3.54 18.53 0.07
C PRO A 256 2.83 19.78 0.60
N CYS A 257 1.50 19.74 0.62
CA CYS A 257 0.62 20.77 1.24
C CYS A 257 0.78 22.19 0.71
N VAL A 258 1.42 22.39 -0.44
CA VAL A 258 1.53 23.67 -1.10
C VAL A 258 0.56 23.68 -2.28
N SER A 259 -0.59 24.35 -2.13
CA SER A 259 -1.52 24.62 -3.22
C SER A 259 -1.29 26.03 -3.78
N ALA A 260 -1.63 26.22 -5.05
CA ALA A 260 -1.53 27.53 -5.73
C ALA A 260 -2.41 28.62 -5.10
N GLU A 261 -3.36 28.25 -4.25
CA GLU A 261 -4.37 29.15 -3.69
C GLU A 261 -3.98 29.81 -2.35
N HIS A 262 -2.80 29.55 -1.82
CA HIS A 262 -2.35 30.24 -0.60
C HIS A 262 -1.63 31.53 -1.01
N GLU A 263 -2.38 32.62 -1.08
CA GLU A 263 -1.81 33.97 -1.05
C GLU A 263 -0.89 34.11 0.18
N PRO A 264 0.28 34.76 0.02
CA PRO A 264 1.13 35.04 1.15
C PRO A 264 0.38 35.96 2.10
N MET A 265 0.04 35.50 3.31
CA MET A 265 -0.50 36.35 4.35
C MET A 265 0.57 37.37 4.70
N GLU A 266 0.33 38.62 4.35
CA GLU A 266 1.18 39.73 4.75
C GLU A 266 1.24 39.76 6.29
N LEU A 267 2.39 39.42 6.82
CA LEU A 267 2.68 39.65 8.24
C LEU A 267 2.78 41.16 8.45
N PRO A 268 2.18 41.74 9.52
CA PRO A 268 2.31 43.13 9.79
C PRO A 268 3.78 43.52 9.95
N LEU A 269 4.16 44.52 9.21
CA LEU A 269 5.48 45.13 9.12
C LEU A 269 5.94 45.58 10.50
N PHE A 270 6.83 44.83 11.14
CA PHE A 270 7.80 45.41 12.07
C PHE A 270 9.08 45.63 11.29
N GLU A 271 9.56 46.86 11.33
CA GLU A 271 10.71 47.36 10.61
C GLU A 271 11.92 46.42 10.73
N LEU A 272 12.28 45.79 9.64
CA LEU A 272 13.57 45.12 9.45
C LEU A 272 14.48 46.07 8.68
N PRO A 273 15.80 46.07 8.95
CA PRO A 273 16.75 46.91 8.23
C PRO A 273 16.71 46.65 6.74
N GLU A 274 16.83 47.70 5.96
CA GLU A 274 16.94 47.67 4.51
C GLU A 274 18.02 46.70 4.07
N GLU A 275 17.73 45.87 3.05
CA GLU A 275 18.52 44.85 2.38
C GLU A 275 18.25 43.38 2.81
N VAL A 276 16.98 42.98 2.73
CA VAL A 276 16.65 41.58 2.47
C VAL A 276 15.75 41.57 1.24
N GLU A 277 16.29 41.10 0.10
CA GLU A 277 15.46 40.75 -1.06
C GLU A 277 14.34 39.83 -0.60
N THR A 278 13.10 40.32 -0.65
CA THR A 278 11.90 39.51 -0.41
C THR A 278 11.82 38.43 -1.49
N PHE A 279 12.39 37.30 -1.20
CA PHE A 279 12.23 36.11 -2.05
C PHE A 279 10.79 35.60 -1.85
N SER A 280 9.89 35.97 -2.76
CA SER A 280 8.64 35.24 -2.93
C SER A 280 8.96 33.79 -3.17
N LEU A 281 8.42 32.88 -2.38
CA LEU A 281 8.59 31.42 -2.55
C LEU A 281 8.17 30.94 -3.93
N PHE A 282 7.34 31.72 -4.62
CA PHE A 282 6.84 31.42 -5.95
C PHE A 282 6.85 32.71 -6.78
N PRO A 283 7.46 32.72 -7.99
CA PRO A 283 7.24 33.80 -8.93
C PRO A 283 5.75 33.86 -9.26
N ALA A 284 5.16 35.03 -9.21
CA ALA A 284 3.77 35.27 -9.60
C ALA A 284 3.49 34.60 -10.97
N GLY A 285 2.55 33.66 -10.98
CA GLY A 285 2.14 32.95 -12.21
C GLY A 285 2.43 31.44 -12.29
N ARG A 286 2.94 30.77 -11.24
CA ARG A 286 3.06 29.30 -11.23
C ARG A 286 1.93 28.67 -10.43
N GLU A 287 1.04 27.95 -11.14
CA GLU A 287 -0.08 27.18 -10.57
C GLU A 287 0.34 25.87 -9.86
N GLU A 288 1.63 25.48 -9.88
CA GLU A 288 2.09 24.19 -9.35
C GLU A 288 3.10 24.34 -8.20
N ALA A 289 2.97 23.44 -7.20
CA ALA A 289 3.94 23.32 -6.12
C ALA A 289 5.36 23.02 -6.69
N PRO A 290 6.45 23.54 -6.06
CA PRO A 290 7.80 23.39 -6.59
C PRO A 290 8.23 21.93 -6.64
N PRO A 291 8.89 21.49 -7.74
CA PRO A 291 9.45 20.15 -7.86
C PRO A 291 10.57 19.95 -6.85
N VAL A 292 10.57 18.80 -6.19
CA VAL A 292 11.57 18.46 -5.18
C VAL A 292 12.96 18.30 -5.83
N ARG A 293 13.98 18.82 -5.15
CA ARG A 293 15.40 18.71 -5.53
C ARG A 293 16.10 17.67 -4.67
N ILE A 294 16.86 16.81 -5.34
CA ILE A 294 17.72 15.78 -4.73
C ILE A 294 19.16 15.95 -5.18
N TYR A 295 20.11 15.21 -4.59
CA TYR A 295 21.53 15.35 -4.90
C TYR A 295 22.13 14.06 -5.49
N ASP A 296 22.78 14.18 -6.65
CA ASP A 296 23.60 13.10 -7.22
C ASP A 296 25.05 13.21 -6.72
N TRP A 297 25.39 12.42 -5.72
CA TRP A 297 26.71 12.39 -5.12
C TRP A 297 27.82 11.91 -6.06
N ARG A 298 27.50 11.15 -7.10
CA ARG A 298 28.49 10.73 -8.10
C ARG A 298 28.86 11.87 -9.04
N ARG A 299 27.91 12.77 -9.31
CA ARG A 299 28.11 13.96 -10.15
C ARG A 299 28.31 15.23 -9.37
N GLN A 300 28.10 15.18 -8.05
CA GLN A 300 28.19 16.33 -7.14
C GLN A 300 27.28 17.50 -7.61
N SER A 301 26.06 17.19 -8.02
CA SER A 301 25.10 18.17 -8.51
C SER A 301 23.68 17.88 -8.04
N GLY A 302 22.92 18.94 -7.80
CA GLY A 302 21.49 18.86 -7.53
C GLY A 302 20.69 18.68 -8.82
N LEU A 303 19.60 17.90 -8.75
CA LEU A 303 18.64 17.71 -9.84
C LEU A 303 17.22 17.65 -9.28
N GLU A 304 16.23 17.89 -10.12
CA GLU A 304 14.83 17.67 -9.78
C GLU A 304 14.53 16.17 -9.76
N TYR A 305 13.77 15.71 -8.74
CA TYR A 305 13.37 14.30 -8.62
C TYR A 305 12.64 13.79 -9.88
N ARG A 306 11.77 14.62 -10.46
CA ARG A 306 11.04 14.30 -11.71
C ARG A 306 11.95 14.04 -12.92
N ARG A 307 13.23 14.44 -12.86
CA ARG A 307 14.23 14.20 -13.89
C ARG A 307 15.08 12.95 -13.64
N VAL A 308 14.81 12.21 -12.60
CA VAL A 308 15.45 10.91 -12.37
C VAL A 308 15.02 9.97 -13.50
N ASN A 309 15.99 9.32 -14.14
CA ASN A 309 15.78 8.34 -15.23
C ASN A 309 15.03 8.86 -16.48
N THR A 310 14.98 10.16 -16.73
CA THR A 310 14.28 10.76 -17.89
C THR A 310 15.11 10.77 -19.18
N GLY A 311 16.04 9.85 -19.35
CA GLY A 311 16.85 9.67 -20.56
C GLY A 311 18.29 10.21 -20.44
N GLY A 312 19.19 9.67 -21.24
CA GLY A 312 20.58 10.08 -21.30
C GLY A 312 21.39 9.73 -20.05
N ARG A 313 22.18 10.70 -19.56
CA ARG A 313 23.11 10.51 -18.42
C ARG A 313 22.48 10.94 -17.08
N THR A 314 21.17 10.74 -16.85
CA THR A 314 20.52 11.14 -15.60
C THR A 314 20.81 10.15 -14.45
N MET A 315 20.58 10.59 -13.22
CA MET A 315 20.63 9.73 -12.04
C MET A 315 19.53 8.65 -12.14
N LYS A 316 19.82 7.45 -11.67
CA LYS A 316 18.88 6.34 -11.53
C LYS A 316 19.14 5.63 -10.21
N PHE A 317 18.10 5.14 -9.57
CA PHE A 317 18.25 4.27 -8.42
C PHE A 317 18.50 2.84 -8.88
N ASP A 318 19.41 2.14 -8.19
CA ASP A 318 19.72 0.74 -8.48
C ASP A 318 18.64 -0.19 -7.93
N PHE A 319 17.88 0.28 -6.91
CA PHE A 319 16.80 -0.47 -6.28
C PHE A 319 15.84 0.45 -5.52
N VAL A 320 14.54 0.17 -5.62
CA VAL A 320 13.47 0.85 -4.87
C VAL A 320 12.72 -0.16 -4.01
N ILE A 321 12.45 0.21 -2.76
CA ILE A 321 11.70 -0.59 -1.78
C ILE A 321 10.72 0.31 -1.01
N GLY A 322 9.63 -0.25 -0.50
CA GLY A 322 8.74 0.49 0.39
C GLY A 322 7.38 -0.14 0.59
N ASN A 323 6.60 0.53 1.42
CA ASN A 323 5.19 0.28 1.67
C ASN A 323 4.42 1.57 1.38
N PRO A 324 3.96 1.80 0.15
CA PRO A 324 3.26 3.03 -0.21
C PRO A 324 1.88 3.09 0.46
N PRO A 325 1.30 4.29 0.64
CA PRO A 325 -0.08 4.43 1.10
C PRO A 325 -1.03 3.72 0.14
N TYR A 326 -2.07 3.07 0.72
CA TYR A 326 -2.96 2.20 -0.04
C TYR A 326 -4.09 2.95 -0.72
N ASN A 327 -4.63 3.98 -0.06
CA ASN A 327 -5.75 4.78 -0.53
C ASN A 327 -5.47 6.28 -0.35
N GLU A 328 -6.24 7.12 -1.04
CA GLU A 328 -6.25 8.57 -0.80
C GLU A 328 -6.72 8.89 0.63
N ASP A 329 -6.23 9.99 1.18
CA ASP A 329 -6.67 10.52 2.47
C ASP A 329 -8.16 10.88 2.47
N PHE A 330 -8.85 10.59 3.58
CA PHE A 330 -10.26 10.92 3.79
C PHE A 330 -10.47 12.39 4.21
N ASN A 331 -10.05 13.34 3.39
CA ASN A 331 -10.31 14.77 3.68
C ASN A 331 -11.67 15.28 3.18
N ASN A 332 -12.55 14.41 2.67
CA ASN A 332 -13.89 14.80 2.26
C ASN A 332 -14.93 14.48 3.34
N SER A 333 -15.35 15.51 4.06
CA SER A 333 -16.53 15.55 4.91
C SER A 333 -17.82 15.48 4.07
N GLY A 334 -18.07 14.34 3.42
CA GLY A 334 -19.28 14.08 2.66
C GLY A 334 -19.72 12.63 2.82
N ASP A 335 -21.00 12.34 2.56
CA ASP A 335 -21.69 11.04 2.71
C ASP A 335 -21.05 9.84 2.00
N ASN A 336 -19.89 10.01 1.33
CA ASN A 336 -19.17 8.99 0.57
C ASN A 336 -17.87 8.50 1.26
N ALA A 337 -17.72 8.67 2.56
CA ALA A 337 -16.52 8.27 3.35
C ALA A 337 -16.13 6.77 3.21
N ASN A 338 -16.94 5.94 2.59
CA ASN A 338 -16.69 4.50 2.42
C ASN A 338 -15.95 4.11 1.12
N PHE A 339 -15.55 5.06 0.26
CA PHE A 339 -14.97 4.77 -1.05
C PHE A 339 -13.67 5.53 -1.32
N ALA A 340 -12.67 5.41 -0.41
CA ALA A 340 -11.34 5.92 -0.71
C ALA A 340 -10.77 5.24 -1.97
N LYS A 341 -10.28 6.05 -2.91
CA LYS A 341 -9.67 5.54 -4.14
C LYS A 341 -8.31 4.93 -3.84
N PRO A 342 -7.97 3.78 -4.44
CA PRO A 342 -6.63 3.24 -4.31
C PRO A 342 -5.62 4.14 -5.01
N ILE A 343 -4.46 4.37 -4.36
CA ILE A 343 -3.34 5.14 -4.90
C ILE A 343 -2.05 4.32 -4.97
N TYR A 344 -1.99 3.14 -4.35
CA TYR A 344 -0.79 2.30 -4.36
C TYR A 344 -0.36 1.91 -5.80
N ASN A 345 -1.30 1.79 -6.72
CA ASN A 345 -1.02 1.55 -8.13
C ASN A 345 -0.24 2.71 -8.78
N LEU A 346 -0.51 3.96 -8.40
CA LEU A 346 0.24 5.13 -8.86
C LEU A 346 1.67 5.09 -8.32
N PHE A 347 1.86 4.71 -7.05
CA PHE A 347 3.20 4.55 -6.47
C PHE A 347 4.00 3.44 -7.14
N ILE A 348 3.37 2.33 -7.56
CA ILE A 348 4.03 1.26 -8.34
C ILE A 348 4.54 1.85 -9.68
N ASP A 349 3.69 2.61 -10.38
CA ASP A 349 4.06 3.22 -11.66
C ASP A 349 5.16 4.28 -11.48
N GLU A 350 5.09 5.15 -10.46
CA GLU A 350 6.13 6.16 -10.17
C GLU A 350 7.47 5.51 -9.78
N ALA A 351 7.46 4.46 -8.95
CA ALA A 351 8.66 3.75 -8.56
C ALA A 351 9.39 3.13 -9.76
N ARG A 352 8.64 2.60 -10.73
CA ARG A 352 9.19 2.03 -11.99
C ARG A 352 9.82 3.08 -12.91
N LYS A 353 9.42 4.35 -12.79
CA LYS A 353 10.04 5.43 -13.55
C LYS A 353 11.46 5.75 -13.09
N VAL A 354 11.75 5.58 -11.79
CA VAL A 354 13.03 5.98 -11.19
C VAL A 354 14.01 4.84 -10.98
N SER A 355 13.56 3.58 -11.14
CA SER A 355 14.40 2.38 -10.99
C SER A 355 13.95 1.24 -11.90
N ASP A 356 14.91 0.42 -12.36
CA ASP A 356 14.62 -0.84 -13.06
C ASP A 356 14.31 -1.99 -12.09
N LYS A 357 14.50 -1.81 -10.79
CA LYS A 357 14.25 -2.85 -9.78
C LYS A 357 13.45 -2.28 -8.63
N VAL A 358 12.23 -2.79 -8.47
CA VAL A 358 11.27 -2.28 -7.50
C VAL A 358 10.65 -3.43 -6.72
N THR A 359 10.68 -3.36 -5.39
CA THR A 359 9.97 -4.27 -4.50
C THR A 359 9.07 -3.46 -3.58
N LEU A 360 7.76 -3.68 -3.67
CA LEU A 360 6.78 -2.98 -2.85
C LEU A 360 5.83 -3.98 -2.19
N ILE A 361 5.35 -3.63 -0.99
CA ILE A 361 4.23 -4.30 -0.35
C ILE A 361 2.97 -3.45 -0.49
N HIS A 362 1.87 -4.05 -0.87
CA HIS A 362 0.62 -3.34 -1.18
C HIS A 362 -0.59 -4.28 -1.13
N PRO A 363 -1.86 -3.75 -1.23
CA PRO A 363 -3.05 -4.57 -1.35
C PRO A 363 -3.01 -5.50 -2.56
N ALA A 364 -3.46 -6.74 -2.37
CA ALA A 364 -3.37 -7.78 -3.39
C ALA A 364 -4.60 -7.89 -4.30
N ARG A 365 -5.65 -7.08 -4.11
CA ARG A 365 -6.94 -7.23 -4.82
C ARG A 365 -6.82 -7.18 -6.34
N PHE A 366 -5.92 -6.38 -6.88
CA PHE A 366 -5.73 -6.28 -8.32
C PHE A 366 -5.23 -7.59 -8.95
N LEU A 367 -4.51 -8.43 -8.19
CA LEU A 367 -4.05 -9.75 -8.65
C LEU A 367 -5.24 -10.66 -9.03
N PHE A 368 -6.38 -10.47 -8.39
CA PHE A 368 -7.65 -11.17 -8.68
C PHE A 368 -8.54 -10.37 -9.64
N ASN A 369 -8.01 -9.38 -10.33
CA ASN A 369 -8.78 -8.42 -11.14
C ASN A 369 -9.98 -7.82 -10.39
N ALA A 370 -9.86 -7.66 -9.08
CA ALA A 370 -10.87 -7.14 -8.16
C ALA A 370 -10.43 -5.78 -7.59
N GLY A 371 -11.35 -5.12 -6.86
CA GLY A 371 -11.09 -3.82 -6.26
C GLY A 371 -11.36 -2.65 -7.20
N SER A 372 -10.95 -1.45 -6.76
CA SER A 372 -11.24 -0.18 -7.41
C SER A 372 -10.09 0.36 -8.27
N THR A 373 -8.99 -0.39 -8.42
CA THR A 373 -7.94 -0.08 -9.41
C THR A 373 -8.49 -0.20 -10.83
N PRO A 374 -8.03 0.65 -11.78
CA PRO A 374 -8.48 0.59 -13.18
C PRO A 374 -8.25 -0.80 -13.78
N LYS A 375 -9.24 -1.33 -14.49
CA LYS A 375 -9.17 -2.68 -15.06
C LYS A 375 -8.07 -2.85 -16.09
N ASP A 376 -7.83 -1.81 -16.89
CA ASP A 376 -6.75 -1.82 -17.88
C ASP A 376 -5.36 -1.83 -17.20
N TRP A 377 -5.22 -1.13 -16.07
CA TRP A 377 -4.02 -1.19 -15.25
C TRP A 377 -3.80 -2.59 -14.67
N ASN A 378 -4.87 -3.22 -14.13
CA ASN A 378 -4.78 -4.60 -13.63
C ASN A 378 -4.32 -5.55 -14.74
N LYS A 379 -4.95 -5.47 -15.93
CA LYS A 379 -4.60 -6.29 -17.08
C LYS A 379 -3.13 -6.08 -17.49
N LYS A 380 -2.68 -4.81 -17.57
CA LYS A 380 -1.28 -4.47 -17.86
C LYS A 380 -0.33 -5.13 -16.86
N MET A 381 -0.60 -5.03 -15.56
CA MET A 381 0.26 -5.60 -14.52
C MET A 381 0.27 -7.12 -14.53
N LEU A 382 -0.87 -7.76 -14.77
CA LEU A 382 -0.99 -9.22 -14.82
C LEU A 382 -0.33 -9.83 -16.06
N SER A 383 -0.21 -9.08 -17.16
CA SER A 383 0.45 -9.51 -18.39
C SER A 383 1.92 -9.07 -18.50
N ASP A 384 2.45 -8.34 -17.52
CA ASP A 384 3.81 -7.81 -17.56
C ASP A 384 4.84 -8.92 -17.25
N GLU A 385 5.67 -9.26 -18.24
CA GLU A 385 6.74 -10.27 -18.12
C GLU A 385 7.91 -9.83 -17.23
N HIS A 386 7.96 -8.57 -16.83
CA HIS A 386 8.97 -8.03 -15.91
C HIS A 386 8.50 -7.95 -14.46
N PHE A 387 7.29 -8.43 -14.18
CA PHE A 387 6.63 -8.28 -12.88
C PHE A 387 6.22 -9.63 -12.30
N LYS A 388 6.49 -9.87 -11.01
CA LYS A 388 6.09 -11.10 -10.32
C LYS A 388 5.69 -10.87 -8.88
N VAL A 389 4.92 -11.80 -8.33
CA VAL A 389 4.60 -11.88 -6.90
C VAL A 389 5.70 -12.66 -6.19
N LEU A 390 6.27 -12.07 -5.12
CA LEU A 390 7.24 -12.74 -4.22
C LEU A 390 6.56 -13.36 -3.02
N PHE A 391 5.46 -12.73 -2.55
CA PHE A 391 4.74 -13.17 -1.37
C PHE A 391 3.28 -12.71 -1.46
N TYR A 392 2.39 -13.54 -0.96
CA TYR A 392 0.98 -13.22 -0.79
C TYR A 392 0.48 -13.75 0.56
N GLU A 393 -0.24 -12.92 1.31
CA GLU A 393 -0.94 -13.31 2.54
C GLU A 393 -2.41 -12.85 2.46
N PRO A 394 -3.36 -13.80 2.40
CA PRO A 394 -4.77 -13.46 2.30
C PRO A 394 -5.31 -12.78 3.57
N ASN A 395 -4.76 -13.09 4.74
CA ASN A 395 -5.13 -12.48 6.00
C ASN A 395 -4.15 -11.37 6.36
N SER A 396 -4.49 -10.12 5.98
CA SER A 396 -3.63 -8.96 6.22
C SER A 396 -3.25 -8.76 7.70
N ALA A 397 -4.07 -9.20 8.65
CA ALA A 397 -3.78 -9.08 10.08
C ALA A 397 -2.54 -9.87 10.52
N LYS A 398 -2.13 -10.90 9.77
CA LYS A 398 -0.87 -11.61 10.01
C LYS A 398 0.37 -10.80 9.63
N VAL A 399 0.19 -9.82 8.75
CA VAL A 399 1.26 -8.92 8.29
C VAL A 399 1.17 -7.59 9.01
N PHE A 400 -0.01 -7.00 9.06
CA PHE A 400 -0.29 -5.72 9.70
C PHE A 400 -1.34 -5.91 10.79
N PRO A 401 -0.95 -6.11 12.04
CA PRO A 401 -1.88 -6.21 13.16
C PRO A 401 -2.84 -5.01 13.19
N ASN A 402 -4.11 -5.24 13.45
CA ASN A 402 -5.16 -4.22 13.50
C ASN A 402 -5.52 -3.55 12.17
N THR A 403 -5.11 -4.11 11.03
CA THR A 403 -5.45 -3.56 9.71
C THR A 403 -6.17 -4.61 8.87
N ASP A 404 -7.41 -4.33 8.46
CA ASP A 404 -8.19 -5.19 7.56
C ASP A 404 -8.04 -4.73 6.10
N VAL A 405 -7.12 -5.36 5.37
CA VAL A 405 -6.94 -5.15 3.93
C VAL A 405 -7.66 -6.26 3.18
N LYS A 406 -8.86 -5.94 2.68
CA LYS A 406 -9.68 -6.91 1.93
C LYS A 406 -8.94 -7.45 0.71
N GLY A 407 -8.86 -8.76 0.61
CA GLY A 407 -8.13 -9.47 -0.45
C GLY A 407 -6.65 -9.72 -0.14
N GLY A 408 -6.23 -9.38 1.09
CA GLY A 408 -4.87 -9.63 1.55
C GLY A 408 -3.85 -8.63 1.03
N VAL A 409 -2.59 -8.93 1.30
CA VAL A 409 -1.42 -8.13 0.91
C VAL A 409 -0.44 -8.96 0.10
N ALA A 410 0.26 -8.31 -0.82
CA ALA A 410 1.28 -8.94 -1.64
C ALA A 410 2.58 -8.13 -1.62
N ILE A 411 3.71 -8.85 -1.67
CA ILE A 411 5.00 -8.27 -2.00
C ILE A 411 5.25 -8.61 -3.47
N THR A 412 5.49 -7.60 -4.28
CA THR A 412 5.76 -7.74 -5.70
C THR A 412 7.15 -7.25 -6.06
N TYR A 413 7.68 -7.79 -7.13
CA TYR A 413 8.99 -7.44 -7.67
C TYR A 413 8.90 -7.15 -9.16
N TYR A 414 9.47 -6.03 -9.55
CA TYR A 414 9.70 -5.62 -10.93
C TYR A 414 11.20 -5.59 -11.23
N ASP A 415 11.62 -6.11 -12.40
CA ASP A 415 12.99 -6.04 -12.90
C ASP A 415 12.98 -5.88 -14.42
N ALA A 416 13.22 -4.67 -14.91
CA ALA A 416 13.25 -4.37 -16.34
C ALA A 416 14.31 -5.17 -17.14
N GLY A 417 15.30 -5.72 -16.45
CA GLY A 417 16.37 -6.52 -17.06
C GLY A 417 16.14 -8.03 -17.02
N LYS A 418 14.99 -8.48 -16.50
CA LYS A 418 14.65 -9.91 -16.39
C LYS A 418 13.26 -10.18 -16.95
N THR A 419 13.13 -11.27 -17.67
CA THR A 419 11.84 -11.77 -18.10
C THR A 419 11.38 -12.89 -17.15
N PHE A 420 10.17 -12.74 -16.63
CA PHE A 420 9.46 -13.73 -15.82
C PHE A 420 8.29 -14.26 -16.64
N GLU A 421 7.72 -15.36 -16.21
CA GLU A 421 6.42 -15.76 -16.71
C GLU A 421 5.36 -14.78 -16.22
N PRO A 422 4.48 -14.24 -17.11
CA PRO A 422 3.41 -13.33 -16.69
C PRO A 422 2.54 -13.94 -15.60
N ILE A 423 2.04 -13.12 -14.68
CA ILE A 423 1.17 -13.59 -13.60
C ILE A 423 -0.11 -14.20 -14.17
N GLY A 424 -0.67 -13.58 -15.23
CA GLY A 424 -1.90 -14.03 -15.86
C GLY A 424 -3.06 -14.09 -14.87
N MET A 425 -3.59 -15.28 -14.65
CA MET A 425 -4.58 -15.56 -13.62
C MET A 425 -3.88 -15.92 -12.31
N PHE A 426 -4.05 -15.09 -11.29
CA PHE A 426 -3.44 -15.32 -9.98
C PHE A 426 -4.33 -16.19 -9.08
N THR A 427 -3.72 -17.15 -8.42
CA THR A 427 -4.34 -17.92 -7.34
C THR A 427 -3.48 -17.85 -6.07
N ALA A 428 -4.11 -17.97 -4.92
CA ALA A 428 -3.40 -17.91 -3.63
C ALA A 428 -2.66 -19.22 -3.28
N PHE A 429 -2.88 -20.28 -4.03
CA PHE A 429 -2.32 -21.60 -3.77
C PHE A 429 -1.39 -22.01 -4.91
N GLU A 430 -0.18 -22.44 -4.57
CA GLU A 430 0.83 -22.85 -5.56
C GLU A 430 0.36 -24.06 -6.39
N GLU A 431 -0.38 -24.97 -5.76
CA GLU A 431 -0.95 -26.15 -6.42
C GLU A 431 -1.93 -25.74 -7.53
N LEU A 432 -2.78 -24.75 -7.26
CA LEU A 432 -3.74 -24.24 -8.25
C LEU A 432 -3.03 -23.50 -9.39
N ASN A 433 -1.96 -22.79 -9.13
CA ASN A 433 -1.15 -22.15 -10.16
C ASN A 433 -0.55 -23.20 -11.10
N SER A 434 -0.03 -24.31 -10.54
CA SER A 434 0.50 -25.43 -11.33
C SER A 434 -0.59 -26.11 -12.19
N ILE A 435 -1.79 -26.30 -11.64
CA ILE A 435 -2.93 -26.88 -12.37
C ILE A 435 -3.37 -25.93 -13.48
N LEU A 436 -3.52 -24.64 -13.18
CA LEU A 436 -3.94 -23.63 -14.13
C LEU A 436 -3.02 -23.58 -15.36
N LYS A 437 -1.71 -23.55 -15.16
CA LYS A 437 -0.72 -23.58 -16.25
C LYS A 437 -0.86 -24.79 -17.17
N LYS A 438 -1.22 -25.95 -16.64
CA LYS A 438 -1.44 -27.17 -17.44
C LYS A 438 -2.75 -27.13 -18.21
N VAL A 439 -3.76 -26.44 -17.69
CA VAL A 439 -5.11 -26.42 -18.25
C VAL A 439 -5.28 -25.24 -19.21
N GLU A 440 -4.67 -24.08 -18.93
CA GLU A 440 -4.82 -22.84 -19.69
C GLU A 440 -4.67 -23.02 -21.22
N PRO A 441 -3.68 -23.76 -21.75
CA PRO A 441 -3.56 -23.99 -23.18
C PRO A 441 -4.70 -24.82 -23.80
N ARG A 442 -5.55 -25.44 -22.96
CA ARG A 442 -6.69 -26.28 -23.36
C ARG A 442 -8.03 -25.61 -23.12
N ILE A 443 -8.05 -24.40 -22.56
CA ILE A 443 -9.27 -23.66 -22.28
C ILE A 443 -9.75 -23.02 -23.57
N GLU A 444 -10.82 -23.56 -24.15
CA GLU A 444 -11.50 -22.98 -25.29
C GLU A 444 -12.43 -21.82 -24.86
N GLN A 445 -13.10 -21.98 -23.72
CA GLN A 445 -14.01 -20.97 -23.18
C GLN A 445 -14.00 -20.97 -21.64
N SER A 446 -13.94 -19.78 -21.07
CA SER A 446 -14.01 -19.61 -19.60
C SER A 446 -15.46 -19.68 -19.11
N LEU A 447 -15.69 -20.38 -17.99
CA LEU A 447 -16.97 -20.33 -17.28
C LEU A 447 -17.37 -18.88 -16.91
N GLY A 448 -16.40 -17.97 -16.77
CA GLY A 448 -16.65 -16.55 -16.50
C GLY A 448 -17.56 -15.88 -17.54
N THR A 449 -17.62 -16.39 -18.77
CA THR A 449 -18.52 -15.87 -19.82
C THR A 449 -19.98 -16.18 -19.57
N ILE A 450 -20.28 -17.19 -18.77
CA ILE A 450 -21.65 -17.63 -18.43
C ILE A 450 -22.00 -17.39 -16.96
N ILE A 451 -21.10 -16.81 -16.18
CA ILE A 451 -21.33 -16.41 -14.78
C ILE A 451 -21.82 -14.96 -14.74
N SER A 452 -23.02 -14.78 -14.26
CA SER A 452 -23.58 -13.45 -14.02
C SER A 452 -23.10 -12.91 -12.67
N GLY A 453 -22.67 -11.65 -12.67
CA GLY A 453 -22.23 -10.95 -11.47
C GLY A 453 -23.41 -10.49 -10.60
N ARG A 454 -23.07 -9.62 -9.67
CA ARG A 454 -24.02 -8.94 -8.78
C ARG A 454 -24.80 -7.85 -9.54
N GLY A 455 -26.07 -7.62 -9.15
CA GLY A 455 -26.85 -6.47 -9.64
C GLY A 455 -27.47 -6.68 -11.01
N VAL A 456 -27.59 -7.94 -11.46
CA VAL A 456 -28.26 -8.28 -12.75
C VAL A 456 -29.78 -8.22 -12.69
N TYR A 457 -30.37 -8.28 -11.50
CA TYR A 457 -31.79 -8.10 -11.31
C TYR A 457 -32.10 -6.66 -10.94
N ARG A 458 -32.99 -6.04 -11.69
CA ARG A 458 -33.39 -4.65 -11.50
C ARG A 458 -34.91 -4.51 -11.52
N LEU A 459 -35.38 -3.45 -10.88
CA LEU A 459 -36.77 -3.02 -11.03
C LEU A 459 -36.95 -2.33 -12.38
N SER A 460 -38.10 -2.47 -12.97
CA SER A 460 -38.49 -1.74 -14.17
C SER A 460 -38.84 -0.27 -13.84
N THR A 461 -38.86 0.59 -14.84
CA THR A 461 -39.41 1.96 -14.71
C THR A 461 -40.85 1.95 -14.24
N LYS A 462 -41.66 0.98 -14.71
CA LYS A 462 -43.07 0.81 -14.32
C LYS A 462 -43.24 0.61 -12.81
N ALA A 463 -42.30 -0.10 -12.15
CA ALA A 463 -42.35 -0.25 -10.70
C ALA A 463 -42.18 1.08 -9.96
N LEU A 464 -41.33 1.97 -10.46
CA LEU A 464 -41.15 3.30 -9.88
C LEU A 464 -42.30 4.26 -10.24
N ASP A 465 -42.83 4.14 -11.44
CA ASP A 465 -43.95 4.97 -11.87
C ASP A 465 -45.24 4.67 -11.07
N GLU A 466 -45.51 3.40 -10.76
CA GLU A 466 -46.64 2.99 -9.92
C GLU A 466 -46.37 3.16 -8.42
N HIS A 467 -45.10 3.13 -8.00
CA HIS A 467 -44.63 3.22 -6.61
C HIS A 467 -43.47 4.21 -6.46
N PRO A 468 -43.71 5.54 -6.56
CA PRO A 468 -42.66 6.55 -6.46
C PRO A 468 -41.91 6.53 -5.13
N GLU A 469 -42.54 6.04 -4.04
CA GLU A 469 -41.95 5.89 -2.72
C GLU A 469 -40.72 4.98 -2.70
N ILE A 470 -40.53 4.16 -3.73
CA ILE A 470 -39.33 3.32 -3.88
C ILE A 470 -38.04 4.18 -3.92
N GLU A 471 -38.10 5.38 -4.52
CA GLU A 471 -36.96 6.27 -4.62
C GLU A 471 -36.47 6.73 -3.23
N ASP A 472 -37.40 6.95 -2.30
CA ASP A 472 -37.09 7.37 -0.92
C ASP A 472 -36.59 6.20 -0.03
N ILE A 473 -37.09 4.99 -0.32
CA ILE A 473 -36.73 3.76 0.41
C ILE A 473 -35.34 3.24 0.00
N GLN A 474 -34.99 3.38 -1.26
CA GLN A 474 -33.74 2.90 -1.82
C GLN A 474 -32.63 3.94 -1.62
N SER A 475 -31.38 3.47 -1.61
CA SER A 475 -30.22 4.37 -1.51
C SER A 475 -30.10 5.22 -2.78
N LYS A 476 -29.68 6.47 -2.63
CA LYS A 476 -29.45 7.41 -3.74
C LYS A 476 -28.55 6.78 -4.82
N GLY A 477 -29.02 6.80 -6.07
CA GLY A 477 -28.32 6.16 -7.19
C GLY A 477 -28.57 4.65 -7.38
N HIS A 478 -29.34 4.01 -6.47
CA HIS A 478 -29.63 2.56 -6.49
C HIS A 478 -31.11 2.23 -6.52
N LYS A 479 -31.95 3.14 -7.02
CA LYS A 479 -33.42 3.04 -7.00
C LYS A 479 -33.98 1.82 -7.74
N PHE A 480 -33.26 1.33 -8.75
CA PHE A 480 -33.64 0.15 -9.51
C PHE A 480 -33.06 -1.17 -8.99
N ASP A 481 -32.15 -1.13 -7.99
CA ASP A 481 -31.40 -2.32 -7.62
C ASP A 481 -32.20 -3.28 -6.73
N VAL A 482 -32.28 -4.55 -7.14
CA VAL A 482 -32.78 -5.63 -6.28
C VAL A 482 -31.55 -6.24 -5.55
N GLY A 483 -31.22 -5.64 -4.40
CA GLY A 483 -30.03 -5.98 -3.62
C GLY A 483 -30.33 -6.67 -2.29
N THR A 484 -29.31 -6.75 -1.43
CA THR A 484 -29.45 -7.27 -0.06
C THR A 484 -30.43 -6.40 0.72
N GLY A 485 -31.45 -7.01 1.31
CA GLY A 485 -32.49 -6.30 2.07
C GLY A 485 -33.66 -5.82 1.21
N ALA A 486 -33.69 -6.08 -0.11
CA ALA A 486 -34.83 -5.69 -0.97
C ALA A 486 -36.15 -6.23 -0.45
N PHE A 487 -36.21 -7.48 0.01
CA PHE A 487 -37.43 -8.04 0.60
C PHE A 487 -37.89 -7.32 1.85
N GLN A 488 -36.95 -6.88 2.69
CA GLN A 488 -37.28 -6.16 3.93
C GLN A 488 -37.71 -4.72 3.64
N LYS A 489 -37.09 -4.07 2.67
CA LYS A 489 -37.37 -2.68 2.32
C LYS A 489 -38.64 -2.49 1.49
N LEU A 490 -38.90 -3.45 0.60
CA LEU A 490 -39.96 -3.36 -0.41
C LEU A 490 -41.05 -4.43 -0.20
N GLU A 491 -41.13 -4.98 1.04
CA GLU A 491 -42.25 -5.90 1.41
C GLU A 491 -43.58 -5.16 1.37
N GLY A 492 -44.55 -5.76 0.69
CA GLY A 492 -45.89 -5.16 0.50
C GLY A 492 -46.00 -4.12 -0.62
N ILE A 493 -44.86 -3.68 -1.18
CA ILE A 493 -44.81 -2.75 -2.33
C ILE A 493 -44.46 -3.53 -3.61
N VAL A 494 -43.32 -4.20 -3.61
CA VAL A 494 -42.83 -4.98 -4.75
C VAL A 494 -42.85 -6.47 -4.47
N PHE A 495 -42.54 -6.86 -3.21
CA PHE A 495 -42.39 -8.25 -2.80
C PHE A 495 -43.48 -8.68 -1.82
N PHE A 496 -44.18 -9.77 -2.14
CA PHE A 496 -45.32 -10.30 -1.39
C PHE A 496 -45.01 -11.72 -0.92
N LYS A 497 -45.39 -12.07 0.32
CA LYS A 497 -45.24 -13.43 0.86
C LYS A 497 -46.12 -14.45 0.16
N GLU A 498 -47.35 -14.02 -0.17
CA GLU A 498 -48.34 -14.82 -0.87
C GLU A 498 -48.53 -14.26 -2.27
N ASN A 499 -48.95 -15.12 -3.20
CA ASN A 499 -49.29 -14.68 -4.54
C ASN A 499 -50.56 -13.79 -4.49
N PRO A 500 -50.48 -12.51 -4.80
CA PRO A 500 -51.67 -11.67 -4.84
C PRO A 500 -52.69 -12.18 -5.85
N LEU A 501 -53.96 -12.19 -5.46
CA LEU A 501 -55.06 -12.64 -6.29
C LEU A 501 -55.64 -11.45 -7.11
N ASP A 502 -54.85 -10.87 -7.94
CA ASP A 502 -55.21 -9.83 -8.88
C ASP A 502 -54.97 -10.27 -10.33
N ASN A 503 -55.17 -9.39 -11.30
CA ASN A 503 -55.04 -9.71 -12.72
C ASN A 503 -53.62 -9.58 -13.27
N HIS A 504 -52.59 -9.57 -12.41
CA HIS A 504 -51.19 -9.45 -12.83
C HIS A 504 -50.48 -10.80 -12.83
N GLU A 505 -49.45 -10.92 -13.67
CA GLU A 505 -48.52 -12.06 -13.63
C GLU A 505 -47.44 -11.84 -12.56
N TYR A 506 -47.22 -12.87 -11.77
CA TYR A 506 -46.21 -12.86 -10.69
C TYR A 506 -45.12 -13.90 -10.92
N VAL A 507 -43.93 -13.56 -10.50
CA VAL A 507 -42.76 -14.45 -10.49
C VAL A 507 -42.20 -14.61 -9.07
N ARG A 508 -41.60 -15.75 -8.78
CA ARG A 508 -41.05 -16.05 -7.45
C ARG A 508 -39.58 -15.68 -7.36
N PHE A 509 -39.24 -14.96 -6.32
CA PHE A 509 -37.87 -14.64 -5.97
C PHE A 509 -37.46 -15.37 -4.70
N LEU A 510 -36.26 -15.97 -4.69
CA LEU A 510 -35.63 -16.51 -3.50
C LEU A 510 -34.61 -15.51 -2.93
N GLY A 511 -34.76 -15.17 -1.66
CA GLY A 511 -33.85 -14.24 -1.02
C GLY A 511 -33.73 -14.46 0.49
N LEU A 512 -33.05 -13.56 1.18
CA LEU A 512 -32.86 -13.60 2.63
C LEU A 512 -33.77 -12.57 3.32
N MET A 513 -34.47 -13.02 4.35
CA MET A 513 -35.20 -12.18 5.28
C MET A 513 -34.76 -12.55 6.71
N LYS A 514 -34.13 -11.60 7.43
CA LYS A 514 -33.61 -11.82 8.80
C LYS A 514 -32.75 -13.09 8.91
N GLY A 515 -31.84 -13.30 7.94
CA GLY A 515 -30.94 -14.45 7.91
C GLY A 515 -31.55 -15.79 7.46
N LYS A 516 -32.88 -15.84 7.21
CA LYS A 516 -33.56 -17.04 6.70
C LYS A 516 -33.87 -16.91 5.22
N ARG A 517 -33.78 -18.01 4.48
CA ARG A 517 -34.20 -18.07 3.08
C ARG A 517 -35.71 -18.13 3.00
N VAL A 518 -36.26 -17.28 2.15
CA VAL A 518 -37.70 -17.15 1.94
C VAL A 518 -37.97 -16.92 0.47
N TRP A 519 -39.16 -17.36 0.05
CA TRP A 519 -39.69 -17.07 -1.24
C TRP A 519 -40.67 -15.90 -1.14
N TYR A 520 -40.55 -14.94 -2.08
CA TYR A 520 -41.49 -13.85 -2.26
C TYR A 520 -42.01 -13.83 -3.69
N TRP A 521 -43.20 -13.33 -3.86
CA TRP A 521 -43.80 -13.06 -5.15
C TRP A 521 -43.57 -11.60 -5.52
N ALA A 522 -43.28 -11.34 -6.82
CA ALA A 522 -43.19 -9.98 -7.34
C ALA A 522 -43.83 -9.94 -8.71
N ARG A 523 -44.49 -8.83 -9.03
CA ARG A 523 -45.08 -8.64 -10.36
C ARG A 523 -43.97 -8.76 -11.42
N LYS A 524 -44.31 -9.50 -12.48
CA LYS A 524 -43.36 -9.76 -13.58
C LYS A 524 -43.00 -8.48 -14.33
N ASP A 525 -43.95 -7.58 -14.53
CA ASP A 525 -43.78 -6.30 -15.21
C ASP A 525 -43.06 -5.23 -14.35
N PHE A 526 -42.87 -5.48 -13.05
CA PHE A 526 -42.04 -4.67 -12.16
C PHE A 526 -40.53 -5.03 -12.24
N GLN A 527 -40.21 -6.05 -13.02
CA GLN A 527 -38.85 -6.53 -13.15
C GLN A 527 -38.28 -6.15 -14.52
N ASP A 528 -37.02 -5.73 -14.52
CA ASP A 528 -36.16 -5.62 -15.71
C ASP A 528 -35.12 -6.75 -15.61
N PRO A 529 -35.48 -7.97 -16.06
CA PRO A 529 -34.65 -9.13 -15.82
C PRO A 529 -33.55 -9.28 -16.89
N PRO A 530 -32.42 -9.92 -16.56
CA PRO A 530 -31.43 -10.31 -17.56
C PRO A 530 -31.97 -11.43 -18.45
N ASP A 531 -31.39 -11.61 -19.65
CA ASP A 531 -31.80 -12.68 -20.61
C ASP A 531 -31.82 -14.06 -19.97
N SER A 532 -30.91 -14.29 -18.99
CA SER A 532 -30.84 -15.53 -18.24
C SER A 532 -31.99 -15.75 -17.25
N PHE A 533 -32.92 -14.80 -17.08
CA PHE A 533 -33.98 -14.90 -16.07
C PHE A 533 -34.86 -16.16 -16.26
N TYR A 534 -35.20 -16.50 -17.49
CA TYR A 534 -36.06 -17.63 -17.84
C TYR A 534 -35.28 -18.94 -18.13
N THR A 535 -33.96 -18.96 -17.94
CA THR A 535 -33.14 -20.18 -18.15
C THR A 535 -32.92 -20.91 -16.85
N PHE A 536 -32.62 -22.21 -16.94
CA PHE A 536 -32.15 -22.99 -15.79
C PHE A 536 -30.82 -22.42 -15.29
N LYS A 537 -30.65 -22.31 -13.98
CA LYS A 537 -29.48 -21.68 -13.33
C LYS A 537 -29.01 -22.48 -12.14
N VAL A 538 -27.69 -22.49 -11.96
CA VAL A 538 -27.06 -22.93 -10.72
C VAL A 538 -26.63 -21.71 -9.93
N PHE A 539 -27.04 -21.63 -8.68
CA PHE A 539 -26.62 -20.56 -7.77
C PHE A 539 -25.38 -20.97 -7.01
N ILE A 540 -24.33 -20.16 -7.12
CA ILE A 540 -23.06 -20.38 -6.45
C ILE A 540 -22.87 -19.30 -5.38
N PRO A 541 -22.59 -19.66 -4.11
CA PRO A 541 -22.32 -18.66 -3.08
C PRO A 541 -21.03 -17.89 -3.40
N LYS A 542 -21.01 -16.60 -3.10
CA LYS A 542 -19.84 -15.75 -3.32
C LYS A 542 -18.66 -16.11 -2.38
N ALA A 543 -18.96 -16.61 -1.21
CA ALA A 543 -17.99 -16.97 -0.19
C ALA A 543 -18.42 -18.26 0.51
N ASN A 544 -17.46 -19.14 0.73
CA ASN A 544 -17.60 -20.33 1.57
C ASN A 544 -17.14 -19.98 3.00
N GLY A 545 -17.76 -20.63 3.99
CA GLY A 545 -17.59 -20.23 5.39
C GLY A 545 -16.18 -20.45 5.96
N SER A 546 -15.52 -21.57 5.61
CA SER A 546 -14.23 -21.93 6.24
C SER A 546 -13.00 -21.37 5.51
N GLY A 547 -13.15 -21.03 4.23
CA GLY A 547 -12.01 -20.64 3.37
C GLY A 547 -11.01 -21.77 3.09
N ALA A 548 -11.38 -23.02 3.42
CA ALA A 548 -10.54 -24.18 3.14
C ALA A 548 -10.60 -24.54 1.65
N LEU A 549 -9.44 -24.94 1.10
CA LEU A 549 -9.35 -25.40 -0.28
C LEU A 549 -10.15 -26.69 -0.46
N GLY A 550 -11.04 -26.71 -1.45
CA GLY A 550 -11.85 -27.89 -1.75
C GLY A 550 -13.01 -28.12 -0.79
N GLU A 551 -13.43 -27.11 -0.03
CA GLU A 551 -14.61 -27.22 0.84
C GLU A 551 -15.86 -27.53 0.03
N VAL A 552 -16.50 -28.65 0.35
CA VAL A 552 -17.78 -29.07 -0.20
C VAL A 552 -18.87 -28.73 0.79
N LEU A 553 -19.86 -27.96 0.36
CA LEU A 553 -21.02 -27.65 1.19
C LEU A 553 -21.93 -28.87 1.31
N SER A 554 -22.22 -29.29 2.53
CA SER A 554 -23.10 -30.44 2.83
C SER A 554 -24.56 -30.24 2.42
N THR A 555 -24.96 -29.01 2.13
CA THR A 555 -26.28 -28.69 1.61
C THR A 555 -26.16 -27.65 0.48
N PRO A 556 -26.95 -27.79 -0.59
CA PRO A 556 -26.99 -26.78 -1.65
C PRO A 556 -27.44 -25.46 -1.03
N LEU A 557 -26.49 -24.53 -0.94
CA LEU A 557 -26.74 -23.22 -0.41
C LEU A 557 -27.15 -22.30 -1.55
N ILE A 558 -28.44 -22.06 -1.66
CA ILE A 558 -28.93 -20.88 -2.36
C ILE A 558 -28.81 -19.72 -1.36
N GLN A 559 -27.61 -19.18 -1.26
CA GLN A 559 -27.43 -17.97 -0.46
C GLN A 559 -27.49 -16.76 -1.38
N HIS A 560 -28.06 -15.70 -0.88
CA HIS A 560 -28.02 -14.34 -1.42
C HIS A 560 -26.74 -14.14 -2.19
N THR A 561 -26.75 -14.39 -3.50
CA THR A 561 -25.78 -13.82 -4.23
C THR A 561 -25.31 -14.46 -5.40
N ARG A 562 -25.16 -13.94 -6.26
CA ARG A 562 -24.18 -13.11 -6.92
C ARG A 562 -23.34 -13.82 -7.98
N CYS A 563 -23.51 -15.11 -8.25
CA CYS A 563 -23.02 -15.74 -9.47
C CYS A 563 -24.10 -16.66 -9.99
N PHE A 564 -24.52 -16.46 -11.21
CA PHE A 564 -25.45 -17.32 -11.92
C PHE A 564 -24.69 -17.95 -13.07
N LEU A 565 -24.70 -19.27 -13.16
CA LEU A 565 -24.36 -19.96 -14.40
C LEU A 565 -25.58 -19.91 -15.28
N SER A 566 -25.55 -19.10 -16.33
CA SER A 566 -26.60 -19.10 -17.34
C SER A 566 -26.07 -19.67 -18.63
N ARG A 567 -26.48 -20.86 -18.96
CA ARG A 567 -26.65 -21.32 -20.32
C ARG A 567 -27.48 -22.58 -20.38
N GLY A 568 -28.31 -22.67 -21.44
CA GLY A 568 -29.06 -23.84 -21.80
C GLY A 568 -28.16 -25.08 -21.80
N LEU A 569 -28.28 -25.85 -20.75
CA LEU A 569 -28.06 -27.27 -20.88
C LEU A 569 -29.20 -27.72 -21.79
N ASP A 570 -28.87 -28.28 -22.96
CA ASP A 570 -29.84 -28.85 -23.88
C ASP A 570 -30.93 -29.58 -23.11
N GLU A 571 -32.19 -29.26 -23.36
CA GLU A 571 -33.36 -29.86 -22.70
C GLU A 571 -33.29 -31.41 -22.72
N GLY A 572 -32.62 -32.01 -23.69
CA GLY A 572 -32.41 -33.45 -23.80
C GLY A 572 -31.54 -34.12 -22.74
N ARG A 573 -30.74 -33.39 -21.98
CA ARG A 573 -29.89 -33.96 -20.92
C ARG A 573 -30.43 -33.82 -19.50
N LEU A 574 -31.48 -33.04 -19.31
CA LEU A 574 -32.14 -32.84 -18.01
C LEU A 574 -33.29 -33.78 -17.71
N HIS A 575 -33.81 -34.50 -18.71
CA HIS A 575 -34.87 -35.50 -18.51
C HIS A 575 -34.45 -36.73 -17.68
N GLY A 576 -33.16 -36.90 -17.40
CA GLY A 576 -32.68 -37.94 -16.49
C GLY A 576 -32.59 -37.54 -15.01
N ALA A 577 -32.92 -36.30 -14.67
CA ALA A 577 -32.74 -35.77 -13.31
C ALA A 577 -34.06 -35.69 -12.49
N THR A 578 -35.09 -36.44 -12.89
CA THR A 578 -36.38 -36.54 -12.16
C THR A 578 -36.27 -37.29 -10.83
N ASP A 579 -35.13 -37.87 -10.51
CA ASP A 579 -34.89 -38.63 -9.28
C ASP A 579 -34.25 -37.82 -8.13
N GLY A 580 -34.48 -36.52 -8.07
CA GLY A 580 -34.08 -35.73 -6.91
C GLY A 580 -32.58 -35.50 -6.72
N ARG A 581 -31.75 -35.84 -7.71
CA ARG A 581 -30.32 -35.61 -7.67
C ARG A 581 -29.97 -34.23 -8.24
N ALA A 582 -29.54 -33.32 -7.38
CA ALA A 582 -29.05 -32.03 -7.80
C ALA A 582 -27.59 -32.13 -8.29
N ALA A 583 -27.29 -31.57 -9.45
CA ALA A 583 -25.92 -31.34 -9.86
C ALA A 583 -25.32 -30.22 -9.02
N TYR A 584 -24.18 -30.46 -8.42
CA TYR A 584 -23.48 -29.48 -7.58
C TYR A 584 -22.29 -28.91 -8.35
N CYS A 585 -22.20 -27.59 -8.38
CA CYS A 585 -20.96 -26.89 -8.74
C CYS A 585 -20.28 -26.40 -7.48
N THR A 586 -19.07 -26.80 -7.24
CA THR A 586 -18.22 -26.20 -6.21
C THR A 586 -17.31 -25.18 -6.88
N ALA A 587 -17.35 -23.93 -6.39
CA ALA A 587 -16.39 -22.92 -6.73
C ALA A 587 -15.43 -22.82 -5.55
N ASP A 588 -14.15 -23.05 -5.78
CA ASP A 588 -13.17 -22.62 -4.82
C ASP A 588 -13.05 -21.09 -4.88
N ALA A 589 -12.56 -20.48 -3.82
CA ALA A 589 -12.50 -19.03 -3.67
C ALA A 589 -11.64 -18.32 -4.75
N TYR A 590 -11.08 -19.06 -5.70
CA TYR A 590 -10.04 -18.62 -6.64
C TYR A 590 -10.35 -18.91 -8.11
N GLY A 591 -11.58 -19.29 -8.41
CA GLY A 591 -12.04 -19.33 -9.80
C GLY A 591 -11.81 -20.64 -10.57
N ALA A 592 -11.35 -21.70 -9.93
CA ALA A 592 -11.37 -23.04 -10.51
C ALA A 592 -12.70 -23.75 -10.15
N TYR A 593 -13.36 -24.35 -11.14
CA TYR A 593 -14.65 -25.02 -10.97
C TYR A 593 -14.49 -26.52 -11.28
N SER A 594 -15.04 -27.37 -10.43
CA SER A 594 -15.20 -28.79 -10.72
C SER A 594 -16.67 -29.18 -10.75
N LEU A 595 -17.08 -29.92 -11.75
CA LEU A 595 -18.38 -30.60 -11.80
C LEU A 595 -18.23 -31.94 -11.08
N GLY A 596 -18.80 -32.07 -9.91
CA GLY A 596 -18.88 -33.33 -9.19
C GLY A 596 -20.27 -33.94 -9.33
N THR A 597 -20.37 -35.13 -9.90
CA THR A 597 -21.57 -35.99 -9.79
C THR A 597 -21.43 -36.83 -8.53
N GLY A 598 -22.11 -36.41 -7.45
CA GLY A 598 -22.21 -37.25 -6.26
C GLY A 598 -23.15 -38.43 -6.50
N VAL A 599 -22.60 -39.64 -6.55
CA VAL A 599 -23.39 -40.83 -6.40
C VAL A 599 -23.48 -41.10 -4.91
N GLY A 600 -24.63 -40.83 -4.32
CA GLY A 600 -24.89 -41.23 -2.97
C GLY A 600 -25.19 -42.72 -2.90
N GLY A 601 -24.49 -43.39 -2.02
CA GLY A 601 -24.90 -44.63 -1.45
C GLY A 601 -25.52 -44.42 -0.08
#